data_fae165f5ba6616598d3b886e412979bb
#
_entry.id   fae165f5ba6616598d3b886e412979bb
#
_cell.length_a   1.000
_cell.length_b   1.000
_cell.length_c   1.000
_cell.angle_alpha   90.00
_cell.angle_beta   90.00
_cell.angle_gamma   90.00
#
_symmetry.space_group_name_H-M   'P 1'
#
loop_
_entity.id
_entity.type
_entity.pdbx_description
1 polymer ?
#
loop_
_entity_poly.entity_id
_entity_poly.type
_entity_poly.pdbx_seq_one_letter_code
_entity_poly.pdbx_strand_id
1 'polypeptide(L)'
;MKRLLLLVSIFFLSNLYAQSQSGPLIVLDAKKLGFMQDIKEQMEAINPEDISTLTVYKDSLVCKKYGSNSGAIIITTKKFILDTFYKNNIENSPLKEKIKSPDDLLKIGVVTDHPESKNQPYDELHQYIDTYTISEKIKKIAKITYLNSEDSIKLNPEWINGAIEIEAVIE
;
A
#
# COMPACT_ATOMS: atom_id res chain seq x y z
N MET A 1 -9.22 -35.87 -46.42
CA MET A 1 -8.96 -34.42 -46.42
C MET A 1 -9.77 -33.66 -45.36
N LYS A 2 -11.10 -33.83 -45.21
CA LYS A 2 -11.89 -33.10 -44.18
C LYS A 2 -11.43 -33.32 -42.74
N ARG A 3 -11.01 -34.54 -42.35
CA ARG A 3 -10.52 -34.85 -40.99
C ARG A 3 -9.16 -34.21 -40.69
N LEU A 4 -8.29 -34.02 -41.68
CA LEU A 4 -6.99 -33.36 -41.53
C LEU A 4 -7.16 -31.85 -41.31
N LEU A 5 -8.11 -31.22 -42.00
CA LEU A 5 -8.46 -29.81 -41.85
C LEU A 5 -8.98 -29.50 -40.43
N LEU A 6 -9.77 -30.42 -39.86
CA LEU A 6 -10.33 -30.26 -38.52
C LEU A 6 -9.24 -30.37 -37.44
N LEU A 7 -8.25 -31.24 -37.59
CA LEU A 7 -7.11 -31.33 -36.68
C LEU A 7 -6.22 -30.08 -36.74
N VAL A 8 -5.98 -29.53 -37.93
CA VAL A 8 -5.20 -28.31 -38.12
C VAL A 8 -5.92 -27.12 -37.49
N SER A 9 -7.25 -26.99 -37.62
CA SER A 9 -8.03 -25.90 -37.01
C SER A 9 -8.02 -25.97 -35.47
N ILE A 10 -8.06 -27.16 -34.87
CA ILE A 10 -7.94 -27.32 -33.40
C ILE A 10 -6.54 -26.89 -32.89
N PHE A 11 -5.48 -27.19 -33.67
CA PHE A 11 -4.12 -26.77 -33.34
C PHE A 11 -3.94 -25.25 -33.41
N PHE A 12 -4.60 -24.57 -34.34
CA PHE A 12 -4.58 -23.11 -34.44
C PHE A 12 -5.37 -22.44 -33.31
N LEU A 13 -6.50 -23.01 -32.91
CA LEU A 13 -7.32 -22.50 -31.80
C LEU A 13 -6.60 -22.63 -30.44
N SER A 14 -5.87 -23.73 -30.23
CA SER A 14 -5.10 -23.89 -28.96
C SER A 14 -3.96 -22.87 -28.80
N ASN A 15 -3.39 -22.37 -29.88
CA ASN A 15 -2.37 -21.33 -29.83
C ASN A 15 -2.93 -19.92 -29.53
N LEU A 16 -4.23 -19.68 -29.79
CA LEU A 16 -4.87 -18.41 -29.48
C LEU A 16 -5.12 -18.23 -27.95
N TYR A 17 -5.23 -19.34 -27.22
CA TYR A 17 -5.37 -19.29 -25.74
C TYR A 17 -4.03 -19.27 -24.98
N ALA A 18 -2.92 -19.43 -25.68
CA ALA A 18 -1.57 -19.37 -25.11
C ALA A 18 -0.95 -17.96 -25.15
N GLN A 19 -1.75 -16.90 -25.29
CA GLN A 19 -1.28 -15.56 -24.95
C GLN A 19 -1.09 -15.54 -23.44
N SER A 20 0.10 -15.93 -23.01
CA SER A 20 0.54 -15.76 -21.64
C SER A 20 0.26 -14.31 -21.24
N GLN A 21 -0.46 -14.13 -20.14
CA GLN A 21 -0.60 -12.82 -19.50
C GLN A 21 0.80 -12.24 -19.35
N SER A 22 1.17 -11.38 -20.28
CA SER A 22 2.53 -10.87 -20.43
C SER A 22 2.62 -9.56 -19.65
N GLY A 23 3.48 -9.54 -18.66
CA GLY A 23 3.72 -8.37 -17.85
C GLY A 23 3.46 -8.61 -16.34
N PRO A 24 3.99 -7.74 -15.49
CA PRO A 24 3.75 -7.81 -14.06
C PRO A 24 2.29 -7.49 -13.71
N LEU A 25 1.78 -8.16 -12.67
CA LEU A 25 0.51 -7.80 -12.06
C LEU A 25 0.66 -6.48 -11.32
N ILE A 26 -0.30 -5.57 -11.46
CA ILE A 26 -0.35 -4.32 -10.72
C ILE A 26 -1.34 -4.45 -9.56
N VAL A 27 -0.87 -4.07 -8.39
CA VAL A 27 -1.67 -3.91 -7.17
C VAL A 27 -1.58 -2.45 -6.76
N LEU A 28 -2.71 -1.76 -6.71
CA LEU A 28 -2.83 -0.39 -6.25
C LEU A 28 -3.70 -0.34 -5.01
N ASP A 29 -3.20 0.24 -3.92
CA ASP A 29 -3.94 0.44 -2.69
C ASP A 29 -4.62 -0.87 -2.21
N ALA A 30 -3.80 -1.92 -2.11
CA ALA A 30 -4.21 -3.28 -1.75
C ALA A 30 -5.25 -3.95 -2.69
N LYS A 31 -5.54 -3.38 -3.86
CA LYS A 31 -6.46 -3.95 -4.86
C LYS A 31 -5.70 -4.40 -6.11
N LYS A 32 -5.95 -5.62 -6.56
CA LYS A 32 -5.45 -6.09 -7.85
C LYS A 32 -6.18 -5.33 -8.98
N LEU A 33 -5.43 -4.59 -9.78
CA LEU A 33 -6.00 -3.87 -10.95
C LEU A 33 -6.00 -4.74 -12.22
N GLY A 34 -4.92 -5.47 -12.47
CA GLY A 34 -4.73 -6.24 -13.68
C GLY A 34 -3.26 -6.30 -14.09
N PHE A 35 -3.00 -6.81 -15.28
CA PHE A 35 -1.64 -6.84 -15.82
C PHE A 35 -1.28 -5.50 -16.45
N MET A 36 -0.02 -5.10 -16.35
CA MET A 36 0.48 -3.79 -16.77
C MET A 36 0.00 -3.37 -18.17
N GLN A 37 -0.03 -4.31 -19.13
CA GLN A 37 -0.44 -4.02 -20.49
C GLN A 37 -1.94 -3.71 -20.63
N ASP A 38 -2.79 -4.27 -19.75
CA ASP A 38 -4.25 -4.14 -19.84
C ASP A 38 -4.75 -2.87 -19.14
N ILE A 39 -3.91 -2.28 -18.26
CA ILE A 39 -4.30 -1.16 -17.38
C ILE A 39 -3.45 0.11 -17.61
N LYS A 40 -2.78 0.21 -18.75
CA LYS A 40 -1.86 1.31 -19.04
C LYS A 40 -2.49 2.68 -18.83
N GLU A 41 -3.70 2.90 -19.34
CA GLU A 41 -4.42 4.18 -19.19
C GLU A 41 -4.74 4.49 -17.71
N GLN A 42 -5.07 3.46 -16.91
CA GLN A 42 -5.32 3.64 -15.48
C GLN A 42 -4.04 4.00 -14.73
N MET A 43 -2.91 3.44 -15.15
CA MET A 43 -1.60 3.78 -14.58
C MET A 43 -1.16 5.21 -14.93
N GLU A 44 -1.42 5.65 -16.14
CA GLU A 44 -1.11 7.02 -16.58
C GLU A 44 -1.95 8.08 -15.85
N ALA A 45 -3.11 7.71 -15.31
CA ALA A 45 -3.96 8.58 -14.52
C ALA A 45 -3.48 8.77 -13.07
N ILE A 46 -2.54 7.95 -12.59
CA ILE A 46 -1.99 8.08 -11.23
C ILE A 46 -0.98 9.22 -11.22
N ASN A 47 -1.22 10.24 -10.38
CA ASN A 47 -0.23 11.27 -10.17
C ASN A 47 0.97 10.69 -9.39
N PRO A 48 2.20 10.71 -9.93
CA PRO A 48 3.37 10.19 -9.23
C PRO A 48 3.61 10.83 -7.85
N GLU A 49 3.22 12.08 -7.68
CA GLU A 49 3.37 12.79 -6.40
C GLU A 49 2.45 12.22 -5.29
N ASP A 50 1.38 11.54 -5.66
CA ASP A 50 0.47 10.89 -4.71
C ASP A 50 0.97 9.51 -4.24
N ILE A 51 2.01 8.97 -4.90
CA ILE A 51 2.58 7.68 -4.54
C ILE A 51 3.46 7.84 -3.30
N SER A 52 3.22 7.01 -2.29
CA SER A 52 4.10 6.87 -1.13
C SER A 52 5.14 5.78 -1.36
N THR A 53 4.70 4.58 -1.74
CA THR A 53 5.60 3.45 -1.96
C THR A 53 5.32 2.74 -3.28
N LEU A 54 6.40 2.24 -3.90
CA LEU A 54 6.35 1.39 -5.07
C LEU A 54 7.33 0.23 -4.87
N THR A 55 6.81 -1.00 -4.82
CA THR A 55 7.62 -2.20 -4.61
C THR A 55 7.47 -3.15 -5.81
N VAL A 56 8.60 -3.60 -6.35
CA VAL A 56 8.64 -4.51 -7.50
C VAL A 56 9.10 -5.88 -7.04
N TYR A 57 8.27 -6.88 -7.26
CA TYR A 57 8.57 -8.28 -6.98
C TYR A 57 8.74 -9.07 -8.26
N LYS A 58 9.81 -9.89 -8.33
CA LYS A 58 10.15 -10.72 -9.50
C LYS A 58 10.40 -12.19 -9.15
N ASP A 59 10.35 -12.55 -7.87
CA ASP A 59 10.66 -13.91 -7.44
C ASP A 59 9.49 -14.89 -7.65
N SER A 60 9.81 -16.18 -7.61
CA SER A 60 8.85 -17.26 -7.85
C SER A 60 7.75 -17.37 -6.79
N LEU A 61 8.02 -16.95 -5.55
CA LEU A 61 7.01 -16.96 -4.48
C LEU A 61 5.92 -15.92 -4.77
N VAL A 62 6.34 -14.76 -5.24
CA VAL A 62 5.45 -13.67 -5.66
C VAL A 62 4.64 -14.07 -6.88
N CYS A 63 5.30 -14.64 -7.88
CA CYS A 63 4.61 -15.18 -9.05
C CYS A 63 3.49 -16.14 -8.66
N LYS A 64 3.75 -17.04 -7.71
CA LYS A 64 2.76 -17.97 -7.19
C LYS A 64 1.66 -17.29 -6.40
N LYS A 65 2.00 -16.35 -5.50
CA LYS A 65 1.02 -15.64 -4.65
C LYS A 65 0.06 -14.79 -5.47
N TYR A 66 0.57 -14.09 -6.47
CA TYR A 66 -0.24 -13.17 -7.28
C TYR A 66 -0.77 -13.77 -8.59
N GLY A 67 -0.31 -14.97 -8.95
CA GLY A 67 -0.71 -15.63 -10.20
C GLY A 67 -0.15 -14.94 -11.45
N SER A 68 1.04 -14.35 -11.32
CA SER A 68 1.73 -13.68 -12.43
C SER A 68 3.08 -14.34 -12.68
N ASN A 69 3.35 -14.70 -13.94
CA ASN A 69 4.65 -15.25 -14.34
C ASN A 69 5.75 -14.19 -14.50
N SER A 70 5.37 -12.92 -14.49
CA SER A 70 6.27 -11.76 -14.68
C SER A 70 6.46 -10.92 -13.42
N GLY A 71 5.99 -11.40 -12.26
CA GLY A 71 6.08 -10.69 -11.00
C GLY A 71 4.89 -9.79 -10.72
N ALA A 72 5.06 -8.90 -9.73
CA ALA A 72 4.04 -7.93 -9.34
C ALA A 72 4.68 -6.57 -9.01
N ILE A 73 3.94 -5.50 -9.27
CA ILE A 73 4.26 -4.14 -8.85
C ILE A 73 3.16 -3.71 -7.88
N ILE A 74 3.56 -3.38 -6.66
CA ILE A 74 2.66 -2.92 -5.61
C ILE A 74 2.88 -1.43 -5.43
N ILE A 75 1.82 -0.66 -5.60
CA ILE A 75 1.80 0.79 -5.49
C ILE A 75 0.86 1.14 -4.35
N THR A 76 1.33 1.99 -3.44
CA THR A 76 0.52 2.48 -2.33
C THR A 76 0.52 4.00 -2.34
N THR A 77 -0.66 4.60 -2.33
CA THR A 77 -0.81 6.06 -2.31
C THR A 77 -0.76 6.60 -0.88
N LYS A 78 -0.31 7.86 -0.75
CA LYS A 78 -0.31 8.60 0.51
C LYS A 78 -1.72 8.65 1.11
N LYS A 79 -2.71 8.93 0.27
CA LYS A 79 -4.11 9.00 0.68
C LYS A 79 -4.62 7.66 1.23
N PHE A 80 -4.30 6.56 0.58
CA PHE A 80 -4.71 5.22 1.05
C PHE A 80 -4.15 4.91 2.44
N ILE A 81 -2.89 5.30 2.71
CA ILE A 81 -2.27 5.11 4.02
C ILE A 81 -3.03 5.88 5.09
N LEU A 82 -3.25 7.18 4.86
CA LEU A 82 -3.92 8.04 5.83
C LEU A 82 -5.38 7.60 6.08
N ASP A 83 -6.14 7.33 5.02
CA ASP A 83 -7.53 6.90 5.11
C ASP A 83 -7.65 5.56 5.86
N THR A 84 -6.79 4.59 5.52
CA THR A 84 -6.82 3.26 6.12
C THR A 84 -6.42 3.29 7.58
N PHE A 85 -5.34 4.03 7.91
CA PHE A 85 -4.90 4.18 9.29
C PHE A 85 -5.97 4.86 10.14
N TYR A 86 -6.54 5.96 9.65
CA TYR A 86 -7.60 6.69 10.34
C TYR A 86 -8.81 5.80 10.60
N LYS A 87 -9.31 5.13 9.58
CA LYS A 87 -10.48 4.24 9.68
C LYS A 87 -10.26 3.12 10.69
N ASN A 88 -9.07 2.51 10.68
CA ASN A 88 -8.79 1.34 11.51
C ASN A 88 -8.50 1.70 12.97
N ASN A 89 -7.95 2.90 13.25
CA ASN A 89 -7.37 3.20 14.55
C ASN A 89 -7.96 4.45 15.23
N ILE A 90 -8.53 5.39 14.46
CA ILE A 90 -8.96 6.70 14.98
C ILE A 90 -10.49 6.84 14.97
N GLU A 91 -11.13 6.50 13.87
CA GLU A 91 -12.54 6.79 13.60
C GLU A 91 -13.50 6.35 14.70
N ASN A 92 -13.25 5.20 15.31
CA ASN A 92 -14.05 4.60 16.37
C ASN A 92 -13.35 4.62 17.75
N SER A 93 -12.41 5.54 17.95
CA SER A 93 -11.66 5.71 19.20
C SER A 93 -11.87 7.11 19.79
N PRO A 94 -11.51 7.33 21.07
CA PRO A 94 -11.51 8.67 21.66
C PRO A 94 -10.61 9.67 20.94
N LEU A 95 -9.65 9.21 20.16
CA LEU A 95 -8.74 10.05 19.38
C LEU A 95 -9.46 10.87 18.32
N LYS A 96 -10.67 10.46 17.89
CA LYS A 96 -11.51 11.18 16.91
C LYS A 96 -11.85 12.60 17.36
N GLU A 97 -11.90 12.87 18.67
CA GLU A 97 -12.12 14.22 19.19
C GLU A 97 -10.97 15.18 18.85
N LYS A 98 -9.77 14.64 18.69
CA LYS A 98 -8.54 15.39 18.38
C LYS A 98 -8.18 15.36 16.90
N ILE A 99 -8.39 14.22 16.25
CA ILE A 99 -8.07 13.95 14.84
C ILE A 99 -9.39 13.67 14.14
N LYS A 100 -9.97 14.67 13.47
CA LYS A 100 -11.34 14.61 12.95
C LYS A 100 -11.43 13.97 11.56
N SER A 101 -10.32 13.98 10.82
CA SER A 101 -10.24 13.48 9.45
C SER A 101 -8.87 12.85 9.17
N PRO A 102 -8.74 12.02 8.12
CA PRO A 102 -7.44 11.52 7.67
C PRO A 102 -6.42 12.63 7.40
N ASP A 103 -6.85 13.78 6.85
CA ASP A 103 -5.98 14.90 6.53
C ASP A 103 -5.41 15.59 7.78
N ASP A 104 -6.04 15.44 8.93
CA ASP A 104 -5.50 15.98 10.18
C ASP A 104 -4.24 15.24 10.63
N LEU A 105 -4.04 13.99 10.18
CA LEU A 105 -2.81 13.23 10.40
C LEU A 105 -1.58 13.91 9.76
N LEU A 106 -1.76 14.68 8.68
CA LEU A 106 -0.67 15.45 8.05
C LEU A 106 -0.22 16.66 8.86
N LYS A 107 -1.02 17.08 9.85
CA LYS A 107 -0.79 18.29 10.65
C LYS A 107 -0.11 17.99 11.99
N ILE A 108 0.01 16.73 12.35
CA ILE A 108 0.55 16.28 13.64
C ILE A 108 1.77 15.40 13.45
N GLY A 109 2.59 15.29 14.49
CA GLY A 109 3.73 14.37 14.50
C GLY A 109 3.32 12.91 14.69
N VAL A 110 4.19 12.00 14.26
CA VAL A 110 4.09 10.57 14.56
C VAL A 110 5.38 10.15 15.28
N VAL A 111 5.25 9.78 16.55
CA VAL A 111 6.38 9.28 17.35
C VAL A 111 6.54 7.79 17.06
N THR A 112 7.72 7.44 16.59
CA THR A 112 8.15 6.07 16.33
C THR A 112 9.44 5.78 17.10
N ASP A 113 10.02 4.60 16.93
CA ASP A 113 11.31 4.20 17.48
C ASP A 113 12.47 5.13 17.01
N HIS A 114 12.21 5.95 15.99
CA HIS A 114 13.16 6.92 15.42
C HIS A 114 12.54 8.34 15.36
N PRO A 115 12.38 9.02 16.52
CA PRO A 115 11.66 10.30 16.61
C PRO A 115 12.35 11.46 15.88
N GLU A 116 13.61 11.31 15.48
CA GLU A 116 14.36 12.33 14.74
C GLU A 116 14.09 12.32 13.23
N SER A 117 13.27 11.41 12.75
CA SER A 117 13.00 11.32 11.32
C SER A 117 12.17 12.51 10.86
N LYS A 118 12.63 13.17 9.78
CA LYS A 118 11.86 14.21 9.08
C LYS A 118 10.79 13.62 8.15
N ASN A 119 10.41 12.39 8.40
CA ASN A 119 9.47 11.66 7.58
C ASN A 119 8.07 12.27 7.69
N GLN A 120 7.35 12.22 6.60
CA GLN A 120 5.94 12.59 6.61
C GLN A 120 5.14 11.51 7.35
N PRO A 121 3.98 11.85 7.94
CA PRO A 121 3.18 10.88 8.68
C PRO A 121 2.87 9.58 7.91
N TYR A 122 2.60 9.65 6.61
CA TYR A 122 2.34 8.45 5.80
C TYR A 122 3.57 7.54 5.67
N ASP A 123 4.80 8.05 5.77
CA ASP A 123 6.03 7.25 5.74
C ASP A 123 6.16 6.38 7.00
N GLU A 124 5.66 6.88 8.13
CA GLU A 124 5.65 6.15 9.40
C GLU A 124 4.43 5.25 9.54
N LEU A 125 3.27 5.70 9.07
CA LEU A 125 2.00 4.99 9.26
C LEU A 125 1.85 3.78 8.35
N HIS A 126 2.56 3.70 7.22
CA HIS A 126 2.43 2.61 6.26
C HIS A 126 2.74 1.23 6.87
N GLN A 127 3.63 1.16 7.87
CA GLN A 127 4.02 -0.09 8.54
C GLN A 127 2.90 -0.72 9.39
N TYR A 128 1.82 0.03 9.64
CA TYR A 128 0.67 -0.40 10.45
C TYR A 128 -0.56 -0.74 9.61
N ILE A 129 -0.46 -0.70 8.29
CA ILE A 129 -1.57 -1.01 7.38
C ILE A 129 -1.20 -2.12 6.41
N ASP A 130 -2.19 -2.86 5.93
CA ASP A 130 -1.97 -3.87 4.89
C ASP A 130 -1.88 -3.20 3.53
N THR A 131 -0.68 -3.12 3.00
CA THR A 131 -0.38 -2.64 1.64
C THR A 131 -0.31 -3.78 0.63
N TYR A 132 -0.60 -5.02 1.05
CA TYR A 132 -0.49 -6.22 0.22
C TYR A 132 0.96 -6.60 -0.16
N THR A 133 1.94 -6.05 0.51
CA THR A 133 3.34 -6.43 0.31
C THR A 133 3.64 -7.80 0.91
N ILE A 134 4.66 -8.50 0.41
CA ILE A 134 5.02 -9.85 0.87
C ILE A 134 6.08 -9.81 1.96
N SER A 135 6.98 -8.85 1.85
CA SER A 135 8.20 -8.77 2.65
C SER A 135 8.01 -8.07 3.99
N GLU A 136 6.98 -7.27 4.09
CA GLU A 136 6.76 -6.47 5.29
C GLU A 136 5.66 -7.11 6.14
N LYS A 137 6.01 -7.47 7.37
CA LYS A 137 5.02 -7.84 8.38
C LYS A 137 4.35 -6.55 8.87
N ILE A 138 3.03 -6.56 8.88
CA ILE A 138 2.25 -5.47 9.46
C ILE A 138 2.53 -5.43 10.96
N LYS A 139 3.02 -4.30 11.45
CA LYS A 139 3.18 -4.12 12.90
C LYS A 139 1.80 -3.99 13.54
N LYS A 140 1.56 -4.77 14.57
CA LYS A 140 0.32 -4.67 15.35
C LYS A 140 0.46 -3.53 16.36
N ILE A 141 -0.56 -2.69 16.43
CA ILE A 141 -0.64 -1.59 17.38
C ILE A 141 -1.18 -2.13 18.71
N ALA A 142 -0.43 -1.90 19.79
CA ALA A 142 -0.87 -2.17 21.15
C ALA A 142 -1.65 -0.98 21.70
N LYS A 143 -1.17 0.26 21.44
CA LYS A 143 -1.75 1.48 21.96
C LYS A 143 -1.40 2.67 21.08
N ILE A 144 -2.29 3.66 21.02
CA ILE A 144 -2.03 4.99 20.46
C ILE A 144 -2.35 6.02 21.53
N THR A 145 -1.40 6.91 21.81
CA THR A 145 -1.55 8.02 22.75
C THR A 145 -1.45 9.34 21.99
N TYR A 146 -2.34 10.28 22.25
CA TYR A 146 -2.24 11.63 21.71
C TYR A 146 -1.39 12.49 22.65
N LEU A 147 -0.35 13.09 22.11
CA LEU A 147 0.48 14.09 22.78
C LEU A 147 -0.02 15.49 22.39
N ASN A 148 -0.30 16.32 23.37
CA ASN A 148 -0.69 17.70 23.11
C ASN A 148 0.50 18.53 22.57
N SER A 149 0.26 19.77 22.15
CA SER A 149 1.30 20.64 21.60
C SER A 149 2.47 20.86 22.58
N GLU A 150 2.21 21.01 23.88
CA GLU A 150 3.26 21.25 24.88
C GLU A 150 4.23 20.08 24.99
N ASP A 151 3.72 18.85 24.90
CA ASP A 151 4.55 17.64 25.03
C ASP A 151 5.21 17.28 23.69
N SER A 152 4.51 17.46 22.58
CA SER A 152 5.03 17.13 21.26
C SER A 152 6.17 18.05 20.80
N ILE A 153 6.13 19.35 21.10
CA ILE A 153 7.21 20.28 20.74
C ILE A 153 8.51 20.01 21.51
N LYS A 154 8.45 19.33 22.67
CA LYS A 154 9.64 18.86 23.38
C LYS A 154 10.38 17.75 22.62
N LEU A 155 9.64 16.97 21.82
CA LEU A 155 10.19 15.91 20.97
C LEU A 155 10.64 16.46 19.63
N ASN A 156 9.80 17.29 19.01
CA ASN A 156 10.12 17.95 17.75
C ASN A 156 9.44 19.33 17.71
N PRO A 157 10.22 20.44 17.60
CA PRO A 157 9.68 21.81 17.59
C PRO A 157 8.67 22.09 16.46
N GLU A 158 8.65 21.30 15.41
CA GLU A 158 7.70 21.44 14.29
C GLU A 158 6.31 20.87 14.61
N TRP A 159 6.16 20.06 15.66
CA TRP A 159 4.91 19.38 16.02
C TRP A 159 3.99 20.26 16.88
N ILE A 160 3.75 21.48 16.42
CA ILE A 160 2.95 22.49 17.12
C ILE A 160 1.47 22.11 17.29
N ASN A 161 0.96 21.22 16.48
CA ASN A 161 -0.44 20.74 16.53
C ASN A 161 -0.60 19.46 17.36
N GLY A 162 0.45 18.98 18.02
CA GLY A 162 0.47 17.72 18.73
C GLY A 162 1.10 16.58 17.93
N ALA A 163 1.07 15.39 18.51
CA ALA A 163 1.57 14.18 17.90
C ALA A 163 0.76 12.96 18.35
N ILE A 164 0.90 11.83 17.65
CA ILE A 164 0.50 10.52 18.13
C ILE A 164 1.74 9.69 18.42
N GLU A 165 1.75 9.01 19.56
CA GLU A 165 2.74 8.01 19.91
C GLU A 165 2.13 6.63 19.73
N ILE A 166 2.79 5.77 18.97
CA ILE A 166 2.31 4.43 18.61
C ILE A 166 3.20 3.39 19.27
N GLU A 167 2.62 2.65 20.21
CA GLU A 167 3.24 1.47 20.82
C GLU A 167 2.87 0.23 19.98
N ALA A 168 3.87 -0.41 19.36
CA ALA A 168 3.68 -1.63 18.60
C ALA A 168 3.83 -2.88 19.50
N VAL A 169 3.17 -3.97 19.12
CA VAL A 169 3.41 -5.29 19.72
C VAL A 169 4.76 -5.80 19.21
N ILE A 170 5.63 -6.17 20.12
CA ILE A 170 6.89 -6.88 19.80
C ILE A 170 6.52 -8.38 19.70
N GLU A 171 6.54 -8.93 18.48
CA GLU A 171 6.39 -10.38 18.23
C GLU A 171 7.75 -11.09 18.17
#